data_0092db2c37af2afed3f530885a0f7ade
#
_entry.id   0092db2c37af2afed3f530885a0f7ade
#
_cell.length_a   1.000
_cell.length_b   1.000
_cell.length_c   1.000
_cell.angle_alpha   90.00
_cell.angle_beta   90.00
_cell.angle_gamma   90.00
#
_symmetry.space_group_name_H-M   'P 1'
#
loop_
_entity.id
_entity.type
_entity.pdbx_description
1 polymer ?
#
loop_
_entity_poly.entity_id
_entity_poly.type
_entity_poly.pdbx_seq_one_letter_code
_entity_poly.pdbx_strand_id
1 'polypeptide(L)'
;MKRTGASTCTPADMTVADMVRAVTTPPLPVRITAYDGSAVGPRSSGLELRVVSPQAFSYMATAPGELGLARAYIMGKIAMRGVAPGNPYKAFDRLEQLRERVRRPSVGDLGRILIALGRNGIRRPEIPDVETPPAWRRALSGMRTHTQESDKDTVSSHYDRSNRFYSMVLGPLMTYTCALFTDPEDSLEDAQANKIRLVLDKLDLSAGQRLLDIG
;
A
#
# COMPACT_ATOMS: atom_id res chain seq x y z
N MET A 1 -32.27 38.16 9.94
CA MET A 1 -31.69 36.85 10.35
C MET A 1 -32.13 35.80 9.33
N LYS A 2 -31.29 35.53 8.30
CA LYS A 2 -31.58 34.51 7.27
C LYS A 2 -31.03 33.18 7.78
N ARG A 3 -31.90 32.22 8.02
CA ARG A 3 -31.52 30.83 8.29
C ARG A 3 -30.96 30.22 7.00
N THR A 4 -29.68 29.92 6.98
CA THR A 4 -29.02 29.10 5.96
C THR A 4 -29.65 27.72 6.00
N GLY A 5 -30.40 27.36 4.98
CA GLY A 5 -31.01 26.03 4.83
C GLY A 5 -29.91 24.99 4.68
N ALA A 6 -29.79 24.10 5.65
CA ALA A 6 -29.07 22.87 5.50
C ALA A 6 -29.79 22.02 4.43
N SER A 7 -29.21 21.87 3.27
CA SER A 7 -29.71 20.96 2.24
C SER A 7 -29.63 19.55 2.81
N THR A 8 -30.76 18.96 3.13
CA THR A 8 -30.90 17.56 3.53
C THR A 8 -30.72 16.70 2.28
N CYS A 9 -29.45 16.37 1.97
CA CYS A 9 -29.13 15.38 0.96
C CYS A 9 -29.75 14.03 1.37
N THR A 10 -30.58 13.46 0.52
CA THR A 10 -31.15 12.13 0.77
C THR A 10 -30.04 11.10 0.78
N PRO A 11 -30.11 10.00 1.55
CA PRO A 11 -29.06 8.99 1.63
C PRO A 11 -28.67 8.37 0.28
N ALA A 12 -29.58 8.37 -0.69
CA ALA A 12 -29.36 7.90 -2.05
C ALA A 12 -28.53 8.85 -2.93
N ASP A 13 -28.39 10.13 -2.53
CA ASP A 13 -27.70 11.18 -3.31
C ASP A 13 -26.27 11.45 -2.83
N MET A 14 -25.73 10.63 -1.91
CA MET A 14 -24.38 10.79 -1.37
C MET A 14 -23.33 10.50 -2.43
N THR A 15 -22.54 11.52 -2.79
CA THR A 15 -21.44 11.37 -3.75
C THR A 15 -20.22 10.70 -3.12
N VAL A 16 -19.31 10.18 -3.96
CA VAL A 16 -18.03 9.64 -3.47
C VAL A 16 -17.23 10.72 -2.74
N ALA A 17 -17.26 11.96 -3.18
CA ALA A 17 -16.61 13.06 -2.47
C ALA A 17 -17.19 13.28 -1.06
N ASP A 18 -18.50 13.08 -0.87
CA ASP A 18 -19.13 13.17 0.44
C ASP A 18 -18.74 11.99 1.33
N MET A 19 -18.65 10.78 0.75
CA MET A 19 -18.12 9.60 1.47
C MET A 19 -16.69 9.84 1.96
N VAL A 20 -15.83 10.37 1.10
CA VAL A 20 -14.45 10.72 1.49
C VAL A 20 -14.44 11.75 2.61
N ARG A 21 -15.25 12.81 2.53
CA ARG A 21 -15.35 13.83 3.61
C ARG A 21 -15.84 13.22 4.93
N ALA A 22 -16.73 12.22 4.87
CA ALA A 22 -17.23 11.55 6.06
C ALA A 22 -16.18 10.73 6.80
N VAL A 23 -15.19 10.18 6.06
CA VAL A 23 -14.15 9.30 6.61
C VAL A 23 -12.77 9.96 6.70
N THR A 24 -12.65 11.25 6.39
CA THR A 24 -11.37 11.98 6.44
C THR A 24 -11.49 13.31 7.16
N THR A 25 -10.34 13.84 7.60
CA THR A 25 -10.20 15.18 8.20
C THR A 25 -9.48 16.10 7.21
N PRO A 26 -10.00 17.31 6.92
CA PRO A 26 -9.30 18.27 6.07
C PRO A 26 -8.07 18.89 6.81
N PRO A 27 -7.10 19.43 6.07
CA PRO A 27 -7.00 19.45 4.60
C PRO A 27 -6.50 18.11 4.04
N LEU A 28 -7.01 17.73 2.85
CA LEU A 28 -6.56 16.53 2.17
C LEU A 28 -5.24 16.81 1.42
N PRO A 29 -4.24 15.92 1.51
CA PRO A 29 -2.95 16.08 0.83
C PRO A 29 -3.00 15.73 -0.66
N VAL A 30 -4.06 15.04 -1.10
CA VAL A 30 -4.26 14.56 -2.46
C VAL A 30 -5.60 15.01 -3.02
N ARG A 31 -5.69 15.07 -4.35
CA ARG A 31 -6.98 15.21 -5.04
C ARG A 31 -7.59 13.83 -5.24
N ILE A 32 -8.87 13.69 -4.91
CA ILE A 32 -9.63 12.48 -5.17
C ILE A 32 -10.76 12.84 -6.14
N THR A 33 -10.82 12.12 -7.27
CA THR A 33 -11.89 12.21 -8.26
C THR A 33 -12.60 10.87 -8.38
N ALA A 34 -13.84 10.84 -8.82
CA ALA A 34 -14.63 9.62 -8.84
C ALA A 34 -15.47 9.45 -10.10
N TYR A 35 -15.95 8.23 -10.31
CA TYR A 35 -16.79 7.80 -11.44
C TYR A 35 -18.12 8.55 -11.51
N ASP A 36 -18.62 9.07 -10.39
CA ASP A 36 -19.84 9.88 -10.29
C ASP A 36 -19.62 11.36 -10.64
N GLY A 37 -18.42 11.73 -11.11
CA GLY A 37 -18.03 13.10 -11.44
C GLY A 37 -17.67 13.96 -10.23
N SER A 38 -17.84 13.45 -9.02
CA SER A 38 -17.49 14.18 -7.81
C SER A 38 -15.98 14.28 -7.59
N ALA A 39 -15.56 15.31 -6.84
CA ALA A 39 -14.15 15.48 -6.51
C ALA A 39 -13.96 16.19 -5.16
N VAL A 40 -12.86 15.86 -4.47
CA VAL A 40 -12.46 16.47 -3.20
C VAL A 40 -10.95 16.58 -3.13
N GLY A 41 -10.45 17.49 -2.30
CA GLY A 41 -9.02 17.81 -2.19
C GLY A 41 -8.52 18.85 -3.19
N PRO A 42 -7.32 19.40 -2.96
CA PRO A 42 -6.79 20.51 -3.73
C PRO A 42 -6.41 20.11 -5.16
N ARG A 43 -6.71 20.97 -6.11
CA ARG A 43 -6.27 20.77 -7.52
C ARG A 43 -4.75 20.85 -7.67
N SER A 44 -4.09 21.53 -6.76
CA SER A 44 -2.62 21.75 -6.75
C SER A 44 -1.84 20.64 -6.05
N SER A 45 -2.47 19.52 -5.65
CA SER A 45 -1.82 18.47 -4.86
C SER A 45 -0.67 17.75 -5.58
N GLY A 46 -0.63 17.81 -6.91
CA GLY A 46 0.32 17.06 -7.73
C GLY A 46 0.03 15.54 -7.81
N LEU A 47 -0.73 14.98 -6.88
CA LEU A 47 -1.19 13.59 -6.90
C LEU A 47 -2.72 13.54 -6.95
N GLU A 48 -3.25 12.76 -7.89
CA GLU A 48 -4.68 12.49 -8.03
C GLU A 48 -4.95 10.99 -7.89
N LEU A 49 -5.87 10.65 -6.97
CA LEU A 49 -6.49 9.34 -6.87
C LEU A 49 -7.84 9.37 -7.58
N ARG A 50 -8.01 8.54 -8.58
CA ARG A 50 -9.27 8.41 -9.30
C ARG A 50 -9.97 7.11 -8.93
N VAL A 51 -11.12 7.20 -8.29
CA VAL A 51 -12.02 6.06 -8.08
C VAL A 51 -12.76 5.79 -9.40
N VAL A 52 -12.39 4.68 -10.06
CA VAL A 52 -12.87 4.36 -11.41
C VAL A 52 -14.25 3.69 -11.38
N SER A 53 -14.52 2.93 -10.32
CA SER A 53 -15.80 2.22 -10.17
C SER A 53 -16.20 2.02 -8.71
N PRO A 54 -17.50 1.76 -8.42
CA PRO A 54 -17.96 1.45 -7.06
C PRO A 54 -17.29 0.22 -6.46
N GLN A 55 -16.80 -0.71 -7.27
CA GLN A 55 -16.11 -1.91 -6.80
C GLN A 55 -14.81 -1.60 -6.01
N ALA A 56 -14.23 -0.42 -6.16
CA ALA A 56 -13.10 0.01 -5.34
C ALA A 56 -13.40 -0.09 -3.84
N PHE A 57 -14.62 0.27 -3.45
CA PHE A 57 -15.06 0.20 -2.06
C PHE A 57 -15.19 -1.22 -1.54
N SER A 58 -15.55 -2.18 -2.42
CA SER A 58 -15.60 -3.61 -2.06
C SER A 58 -14.24 -4.13 -1.65
N TYR A 59 -13.17 -3.74 -2.36
CA TYR A 59 -11.80 -4.10 -2.00
C TYR A 59 -11.38 -3.50 -0.66
N MET A 60 -11.68 -2.22 -0.43
CA MET A 60 -11.35 -1.54 0.82
C MET A 60 -12.16 -2.07 2.01
N ALA A 61 -13.40 -2.48 1.80
CA ALA A 61 -14.26 -3.05 2.85
C ALA A 61 -13.87 -4.49 3.22
N THR A 62 -13.43 -5.30 2.25
CA THR A 62 -13.07 -6.71 2.47
C THR A 62 -11.62 -6.92 2.92
N ALA A 63 -10.76 -5.95 2.64
CA ALA A 63 -9.36 -5.93 3.08
C ALA A 63 -9.01 -4.49 3.52
N PRO A 64 -9.37 -4.09 4.76
CA PRO A 64 -9.10 -2.74 5.24
C PRO A 64 -7.61 -2.40 5.23
N GLY A 65 -7.29 -1.13 4.89
CA GLY A 65 -5.93 -0.63 4.86
C GLY A 65 -5.26 -0.74 3.48
N GLU A 66 -3.96 -0.92 3.48
CA GLU A 66 -3.10 -0.88 2.28
C GLU A 66 -3.43 -2.00 1.28
N LEU A 67 -3.74 -3.20 1.79
CA LEU A 67 -4.03 -4.36 0.95
C LEU A 67 -5.25 -4.12 0.04
N GLY A 68 -6.34 -3.57 0.59
CA GLY A 68 -7.53 -3.28 -0.20
C GLY A 68 -7.30 -2.18 -1.23
N LEU A 69 -6.51 -1.17 -0.88
CA LEU A 69 -6.12 -0.10 -1.81
C LEU A 69 -5.25 -0.66 -2.94
N ALA A 70 -4.26 -1.50 -2.62
CA ALA A 70 -3.39 -2.15 -3.60
C ALA A 70 -4.18 -3.05 -4.54
N ARG A 71 -5.08 -3.89 -4.02
CA ARG A 71 -5.95 -4.75 -4.82
C ARG A 71 -6.84 -3.93 -5.76
N ALA A 72 -7.49 -2.87 -5.24
CA ALA A 72 -8.31 -1.98 -6.05
C ALA A 72 -7.51 -1.32 -7.17
N TYR A 73 -6.25 -0.96 -6.91
CA TYR A 73 -5.34 -0.39 -7.90
C TYR A 73 -4.94 -1.41 -8.96
N ILE A 74 -4.48 -2.61 -8.57
CA ILE A 74 -4.09 -3.70 -9.48
C ILE A 74 -5.25 -4.10 -10.39
N MET A 75 -6.47 -4.15 -9.85
CA MET A 75 -7.68 -4.49 -10.58
C MET A 75 -8.28 -3.31 -11.37
N GLY A 76 -7.57 -2.17 -11.45
CA GLY A 76 -8.00 -0.99 -12.21
C GLY A 76 -9.25 -0.30 -11.69
N LYS A 77 -9.62 -0.54 -10.42
CA LYS A 77 -10.77 0.13 -9.77
C LYS A 77 -10.39 1.46 -9.15
N ILE A 78 -9.10 1.67 -8.91
CA ILE A 78 -8.48 2.94 -8.56
C ILE A 78 -7.33 3.17 -9.54
N ALA A 79 -7.17 4.42 -9.98
CA ALA A 79 -6.04 4.86 -10.77
C ALA A 79 -5.34 6.02 -10.07
N MET A 80 -4.03 6.13 -10.26
CA MET A 80 -3.24 7.25 -9.75
C MET A 80 -2.65 8.05 -10.90
N ARG A 81 -2.62 9.37 -10.75
CA ARG A 81 -1.97 10.32 -11.66
C ARG A 81 -1.03 11.21 -10.87
N GLY A 82 0.05 11.66 -11.51
CA GLY A 82 1.06 12.50 -10.85
C GLY A 82 2.14 11.70 -10.12
N VAL A 83 2.20 10.39 -10.35
CA VAL A 83 3.32 9.54 -9.90
C VAL A 83 4.45 9.70 -10.90
N ALA A 84 5.60 10.20 -10.46
CA ALA A 84 6.77 10.33 -11.32
C ALA A 84 7.37 8.94 -11.63
N PRO A 85 7.59 8.61 -12.92
CA PRO A 85 8.27 7.38 -13.28
C PRO A 85 9.67 7.30 -12.63
N GLY A 86 9.98 6.18 -12.01
CA GLY A 86 11.27 5.97 -11.34
C GLY A 86 11.45 6.65 -9.97
N ASN A 87 10.53 7.52 -9.56
CA ASN A 87 10.57 8.13 -8.23
C ASN A 87 9.16 8.25 -7.62
N PRO A 88 8.62 7.17 -7.07
CA PRO A 88 7.28 7.16 -6.47
C PRO A 88 7.23 7.74 -5.04
N TYR A 89 8.36 8.09 -4.43
CA TYR A 89 8.44 8.47 -3.01
C TYR A 89 7.50 9.61 -2.63
N LYS A 90 7.40 10.65 -3.46
CA LYS A 90 6.47 11.76 -3.23
C LYS A 90 5.00 11.33 -3.23
N ALA A 91 4.66 10.32 -4.04
CA ALA A 91 3.32 9.75 -4.06
C ALA A 91 3.05 8.95 -2.78
N PHE A 92 4.00 8.13 -2.33
CA PHE A 92 3.88 7.38 -1.08
C PHE A 92 3.79 8.30 0.13
N ASP A 93 4.61 9.36 0.22
CA ASP A 93 4.51 10.37 1.27
C ASP A 93 3.12 11.00 1.33
N ARG A 94 2.53 11.35 0.17
CA ARG A 94 1.17 11.90 0.11
C ARG A 94 0.09 10.87 0.49
N LEU A 95 0.29 9.60 0.16
CA LEU A 95 -0.62 8.53 0.57
C LEU A 95 -0.56 8.29 2.08
N GLU A 96 0.64 8.35 2.68
CA GLU A 96 0.82 8.24 4.12
C GLU A 96 0.16 9.41 4.86
N GLN A 97 0.37 10.64 4.40
CA GLN A 97 -0.33 11.81 4.91
C GLN A 97 -1.86 11.67 4.78
N LEU A 98 -2.36 11.05 3.69
CA LEU A 98 -3.79 10.76 3.54
C LEU A 98 -4.25 9.73 4.57
N ARG A 99 -3.46 8.68 4.82
CA ARG A 99 -3.75 7.65 5.83
C ARG A 99 -3.92 8.26 7.22
N GLU A 100 -3.06 9.21 7.59
CA GLU A 100 -3.16 9.93 8.87
C GLU A 100 -4.44 10.79 8.98
N ARG A 101 -5.04 11.17 7.86
CA ARG A 101 -6.29 11.92 7.82
C ARG A 101 -7.54 11.06 7.88
N VAL A 102 -7.41 9.73 7.77
CA VAL A 102 -8.54 8.81 7.86
C VAL A 102 -9.07 8.78 9.30
N ARG A 103 -10.38 8.94 9.44
CA ARG A 103 -11.09 8.86 10.71
C ARG A 103 -12.22 7.83 10.64
N ARG A 104 -12.62 7.31 11.78
CA ARG A 104 -13.81 6.45 11.84
C ARG A 104 -15.05 7.27 11.53
N PRO A 105 -15.91 6.83 10.59
CA PRO A 105 -17.17 7.49 10.32
C PRO A 105 -18.13 7.34 11.52
N SER A 106 -19.04 8.28 11.67
CA SER A 106 -20.16 8.11 12.60
C SER A 106 -21.05 6.95 12.15
N VAL A 107 -21.86 6.40 13.07
CA VAL A 107 -22.81 5.32 12.74
C VAL A 107 -23.78 5.79 11.65
N GLY A 108 -24.22 7.06 11.72
CA GLY A 108 -25.09 7.66 10.71
C GLY A 108 -24.40 7.80 9.35
N ASP A 109 -23.11 8.20 9.32
CA ASP A 109 -22.34 8.29 8.09
C ASP A 109 -22.12 6.90 7.48
N LEU A 110 -21.80 5.90 8.30
CA LEU A 110 -21.62 4.53 7.85
C LEU A 110 -22.92 4.00 7.19
N GLY A 111 -24.07 4.22 7.82
CA GLY A 111 -25.36 3.84 7.25
C GLY A 111 -25.62 4.52 5.89
N ARG A 112 -25.34 5.83 5.78
CA ARG A 112 -25.49 6.58 4.52
C ARG A 112 -24.55 6.06 3.43
N ILE A 113 -23.28 5.79 3.78
CA ILE A 113 -22.29 5.22 2.86
C ILE A 113 -22.76 3.86 2.36
N LEU A 114 -23.21 2.96 3.23
CA LEU A 114 -23.69 1.63 2.85
C LEU A 114 -24.90 1.69 1.91
N ILE A 115 -25.85 2.60 2.17
CA ILE A 115 -27.01 2.81 1.30
C ILE A 115 -26.57 3.33 -0.07
N ALA A 116 -25.68 4.33 -0.11
CA ALA A 116 -25.21 4.94 -1.34
C ALA A 116 -24.36 3.99 -2.21
N LEU A 117 -23.56 3.13 -1.58
CA LEU A 117 -22.78 2.11 -2.29
C LEU A 117 -23.66 0.99 -2.86
N GLY A 118 -24.78 0.71 -2.24
CA GLY A 118 -25.71 -0.32 -2.66
C GLY A 118 -25.06 -1.70 -2.79
N ARG A 119 -25.73 -2.61 -3.52
CA ARG A 119 -25.23 -3.98 -3.74
C ARG A 119 -23.88 -4.05 -4.47
N ASN A 120 -23.58 -3.09 -5.35
CA ASN A 120 -22.36 -3.08 -6.17
C ASN A 120 -21.11 -2.70 -5.38
N GLY A 121 -21.25 -1.96 -4.28
CA GLY A 121 -20.13 -1.59 -3.41
C GLY A 121 -19.85 -2.56 -2.26
N ILE A 122 -20.72 -3.56 -2.05
CA ILE A 122 -20.63 -4.51 -0.92
C ILE A 122 -20.37 -5.95 -1.39
N ARG A 123 -20.34 -6.17 -2.71
CA ARG A 123 -20.11 -7.49 -3.28
C ARG A 123 -18.66 -7.91 -3.03
N ARG A 124 -18.45 -9.21 -2.64
CA ARG A 124 -17.10 -9.76 -2.50
C ARG A 124 -16.35 -9.63 -3.83
N PRO A 125 -15.23 -8.89 -3.87
CA PRO A 125 -14.48 -8.66 -5.09
C PRO A 125 -13.64 -9.89 -5.45
N GLU A 126 -13.27 -9.99 -6.73
CA GLU A 126 -12.30 -10.97 -7.20
C GLU A 126 -10.92 -10.67 -6.62
N ILE A 127 -10.22 -11.73 -6.21
CA ILE A 127 -8.82 -11.61 -5.76
C ILE A 127 -7.93 -11.46 -7.01
N PRO A 128 -6.96 -10.54 -7.03
CA PRO A 128 -6.02 -10.40 -8.15
C PRO A 128 -5.31 -11.72 -8.47
N ASP A 129 -5.10 -12.00 -9.75
CA ASP A 129 -4.43 -13.23 -10.20
C ASP A 129 -3.03 -13.39 -9.60
N VAL A 130 -2.33 -12.28 -9.35
CA VAL A 130 -1.00 -12.28 -8.70
C VAL A 130 -1.01 -12.83 -7.28
N GLU A 131 -2.17 -12.83 -6.61
CA GLU A 131 -2.36 -13.39 -5.27
C GLU A 131 -2.97 -14.79 -5.31
N THR A 132 -3.45 -15.24 -6.48
CA THR A 132 -4.17 -16.51 -6.61
C THR A 132 -3.19 -17.64 -6.86
N PRO A 133 -2.96 -18.55 -5.89
CA PRO A 133 -2.11 -19.70 -6.14
C PRO A 133 -2.69 -20.59 -7.24
N PRO A 134 -1.86 -21.32 -8.00
CA PRO A 134 -2.31 -22.28 -8.98
C PRO A 134 -3.37 -23.26 -8.42
N ALA A 135 -4.30 -23.71 -9.26
CA ALA A 135 -5.45 -24.52 -8.82
C ALA A 135 -5.04 -25.77 -8.04
N TRP A 136 -3.94 -26.42 -8.44
CA TRP A 136 -3.40 -27.59 -7.73
C TRP A 136 -2.90 -27.26 -6.31
N ARG A 137 -2.29 -26.07 -6.11
CA ARG A 137 -1.89 -25.59 -4.77
C ARG A 137 -3.10 -25.30 -3.89
N ARG A 138 -4.16 -24.73 -4.45
CA ARG A 138 -5.41 -24.49 -3.72
C ARG A 138 -6.08 -25.76 -3.22
N ALA A 139 -6.04 -26.82 -4.04
CA ALA A 139 -6.58 -28.13 -3.65
C ALA A 139 -5.80 -28.77 -2.50
N LEU A 140 -4.49 -28.50 -2.39
CA LEU A 140 -3.63 -29.05 -1.34
C LEU A 140 -3.58 -28.19 -0.07
N SER A 141 -3.80 -26.87 -0.17
CA SER A 141 -3.68 -25.94 0.96
C SER A 141 -4.75 -26.07 2.03
N GLY A 142 -5.87 -26.73 1.72
CA GLY A 142 -6.93 -27.02 2.70
C GLY A 142 -6.55 -28.04 3.78
N MET A 143 -5.40 -28.71 3.67
CA MET A 143 -5.03 -29.83 4.52
C MET A 143 -3.87 -29.56 5.51
N ARG A 144 -3.05 -28.53 5.34
CA ARG A 144 -1.90 -28.31 6.23
C ARG A 144 -1.49 -26.83 6.28
N THR A 145 -1.73 -26.16 7.38
CA THR A 145 -1.12 -24.91 7.79
C THR A 145 0.12 -25.21 8.66
N HIS A 146 1.22 -24.49 8.43
CA HIS A 146 2.49 -24.61 9.19
C HIS A 146 3.19 -25.98 9.07
N THR A 147 3.47 -26.41 7.87
CA THR A 147 4.44 -27.48 7.62
C THR A 147 5.77 -26.89 7.17
N GLN A 148 6.87 -27.61 7.42
CA GLN A 148 8.21 -27.22 6.97
C GLN A 148 8.26 -26.95 5.45
N GLU A 149 7.46 -27.68 4.65
CA GLU A 149 7.31 -27.46 3.20
C GLU A 149 6.54 -26.18 2.89
N SER A 150 5.46 -25.88 3.61
CA SER A 150 4.71 -24.63 3.44
C SER A 150 5.54 -23.41 3.82
N ASP A 151 6.33 -23.52 4.89
CA ASP A 151 7.21 -22.45 5.35
C ASP A 151 8.37 -22.25 4.35
N LYS A 152 8.96 -23.32 3.84
CA LYS A 152 9.95 -23.29 2.76
C LYS A 152 9.40 -22.63 1.50
N ASP A 153 8.19 -22.99 1.07
CA ASP A 153 7.53 -22.41 -0.08
C ASP A 153 7.22 -20.90 0.10
N THR A 154 6.88 -20.49 1.32
CA THR A 154 6.65 -19.08 1.66
C THR A 154 7.96 -18.29 1.58
N VAL A 155 9.03 -18.79 2.19
CA VAL A 155 10.37 -18.19 2.12
C VAL A 155 10.86 -18.16 0.68
N SER A 156 10.77 -19.28 -0.05
CA SER A 156 11.17 -19.39 -1.46
C SER A 156 10.41 -18.40 -2.33
N SER A 157 9.09 -18.29 -2.17
CA SER A 157 8.30 -17.32 -2.94
C SER A 157 8.69 -15.86 -2.70
N HIS A 158 9.24 -15.57 -1.53
CA HIS A 158 9.71 -14.23 -1.17
C HIS A 158 11.13 -13.96 -1.72
N TYR A 159 12.01 -14.95 -1.68
CA TYR A 159 13.42 -14.81 -2.03
C TYR A 159 13.80 -15.35 -3.41
N ASP A 160 13.00 -16.22 -4.04
CA ASP A 160 13.30 -16.79 -5.36
C ASP A 160 13.06 -15.78 -6.49
N ARG A 161 13.83 -14.71 -6.44
CA ARG A 161 13.97 -13.74 -7.52
C ARG A 161 15.37 -13.87 -8.12
N SER A 162 15.54 -13.41 -9.35
CA SER A 162 16.86 -13.49 -9.96
C SER A 162 17.90 -12.63 -9.23
N ASN A 163 19.17 -13.05 -9.21
CA ASN A 163 20.27 -12.24 -8.69
C ASN A 163 20.33 -10.85 -9.35
N ARG A 164 19.92 -10.76 -10.62
CA ARG A 164 19.82 -9.49 -11.33
C ARG A 164 18.78 -8.56 -10.70
N PHE A 165 17.64 -9.11 -10.27
CA PHE A 165 16.62 -8.32 -9.55
C PHE A 165 17.19 -7.79 -8.23
N TYR A 166 17.81 -8.67 -7.44
CA TYR A 166 18.38 -8.25 -6.15
C TYR A 166 19.54 -7.28 -6.30
N SER A 167 20.41 -7.44 -7.31
CA SER A 167 21.49 -6.47 -7.56
C SER A 167 20.98 -5.07 -7.90
N MET A 168 19.81 -4.96 -8.56
CA MET A 168 19.19 -3.66 -8.81
C MET A 168 18.56 -3.03 -7.57
N VAL A 169 18.06 -3.85 -6.64
CA VAL A 169 17.36 -3.39 -5.43
C VAL A 169 18.34 -3.15 -4.28
N LEU A 170 19.29 -4.05 -4.10
CA LEU A 170 20.22 -4.06 -2.97
C LEU A 170 21.61 -3.48 -3.28
N GLY A 171 21.86 -3.16 -4.54
CA GLY A 171 23.16 -2.69 -4.99
C GLY A 171 24.23 -3.79 -5.05
N PRO A 172 25.51 -3.44 -5.31
CA PRO A 172 26.57 -4.40 -5.57
C PRO A 172 26.93 -5.27 -4.37
N LEU A 173 26.67 -4.79 -3.16
CA LEU A 173 26.97 -5.54 -1.93
C LEU A 173 25.89 -6.56 -1.56
N MET A 174 24.78 -6.58 -2.28
CA MET A 174 23.67 -7.54 -2.09
C MET A 174 23.19 -7.63 -0.63
N THR A 175 23.29 -6.54 0.13
CA THR A 175 23.00 -6.52 1.55
C THR A 175 21.54 -6.18 1.81
N TYR A 176 20.76 -7.11 2.35
CA TYR A 176 19.33 -6.94 2.62
C TYR A 176 19.07 -6.61 4.10
N THR A 177 19.80 -5.64 4.62
CA THR A 177 19.62 -5.12 5.99
C THR A 177 19.83 -3.61 5.99
N CYS A 178 19.54 -2.94 7.12
CA CYS A 178 19.75 -1.49 7.25
C CYS A 178 21.22 -1.12 7.02
N ALA A 179 21.42 0.07 6.45
CA ALA A 179 22.72 0.67 6.23
C ALA A 179 23.14 1.54 7.44
N LEU A 180 24.46 1.83 7.55
CA LEU A 180 25.01 2.75 8.55
C LEU A 180 25.53 4.00 7.83
N PHE A 181 24.74 5.05 7.86
CA PHE A 181 25.14 6.37 7.41
C PHE A 181 26.02 7.03 8.48
N THR A 182 27.26 7.29 8.15
CA THR A 182 28.22 8.00 9.01
C THR A 182 28.32 9.47 8.66
N ASP A 183 27.95 9.81 7.42
CA ASP A 183 27.84 11.17 6.91
C ASP A 183 26.48 11.35 6.22
N PRO A 184 25.83 12.53 6.34
CA PRO A 184 24.57 12.81 5.63
C PRO A 184 24.67 12.72 4.09
N GLU A 185 25.88 12.86 3.54
CA GLU A 185 26.13 12.77 2.10
C GLU A 185 26.53 11.38 1.63
N ASP A 186 26.60 10.37 2.55
CA ASP A 186 26.89 8.99 2.18
C ASP A 186 25.85 8.47 1.16
N SER A 187 26.32 7.83 0.10
CA SER A 187 25.46 7.01 -0.74
C SER A 187 24.97 5.77 0.02
N LEU A 188 23.92 5.10 -0.48
CA LEU A 188 23.46 3.85 0.12
C LEU A 188 24.56 2.79 0.08
N GLU A 189 25.35 2.73 -0.99
CA GLU A 189 26.47 1.82 -1.16
C GLU A 189 27.57 2.07 -0.12
N ASP A 190 27.91 3.33 0.13
CA ASP A 190 28.90 3.71 1.16
C ASP A 190 28.37 3.36 2.56
N ALA A 191 27.13 3.67 2.84
CA ALA A 191 26.50 3.35 4.11
C ALA A 191 26.41 1.83 4.37
N GLN A 192 26.15 1.01 3.34
CA GLN A 192 26.20 -0.46 3.45
C GLN A 192 27.65 -0.95 3.69
N ALA A 193 28.65 -0.36 2.99
CA ALA A 193 30.04 -0.68 3.22
C ALA A 193 30.49 -0.29 4.64
N ASN A 194 30.05 0.85 5.17
CA ASN A 194 30.32 1.28 6.53
C ASN A 194 29.78 0.28 7.56
N LYS A 195 28.56 -0.22 7.35
CA LYS A 195 27.98 -1.26 8.21
C LYS A 195 28.81 -2.54 8.19
N ILE A 196 29.23 -3.02 7.01
CA ILE A 196 30.05 -4.24 6.90
C ILE A 196 31.37 -4.04 7.61
N ARG A 197 32.05 -2.91 7.42
CA ARG A 197 33.29 -2.59 8.14
C ARG A 197 33.09 -2.63 9.65
N LEU A 198 32.04 -1.98 10.16
CA LEU A 198 31.71 -2.01 11.60
C LEU A 198 31.50 -3.42 12.14
N VAL A 199 30.87 -4.31 11.38
CA VAL A 199 30.65 -5.71 11.77
C VAL A 199 32.01 -6.45 11.81
N LEU A 200 32.83 -6.29 10.76
CA LEU A 200 34.15 -6.92 10.69
C LEU A 200 35.08 -6.42 11.80
N ASP A 201 35.08 -5.13 12.10
CA ASP A 201 35.86 -4.53 13.19
C ASP A 201 35.45 -5.11 14.57
N LYS A 202 34.15 -5.31 14.78
CA LYS A 202 33.65 -5.93 16.03
C LYS A 202 34.00 -7.41 16.15
N LEU A 203 34.17 -8.10 15.05
CA LEU A 203 34.57 -9.53 15.04
C LEU A 203 36.06 -9.72 15.25
N ASP A 204 36.89 -8.68 15.10
CA ASP A 204 38.35 -8.68 15.29
C ASP A 204 39.04 -9.89 14.61
N LEU A 205 38.68 -10.09 13.32
CA LEU A 205 39.12 -11.25 12.54
C LEU A 205 40.61 -11.16 12.19
N SER A 206 41.33 -12.24 12.45
CA SER A 206 42.74 -12.41 12.05
C SER A 206 42.88 -13.29 10.81
N ALA A 207 43.97 -13.12 10.09
CA ALA A 207 44.25 -13.93 8.90
C ALA A 207 44.23 -15.43 9.22
N GLY A 208 43.55 -16.24 8.40
CA GLY A 208 43.41 -17.69 8.58
C GLY A 208 42.19 -18.11 9.42
N GLN A 209 41.47 -17.20 10.05
CA GLN A 209 40.21 -17.52 10.72
C GLN A 209 39.09 -17.75 9.70
N ARG A 210 38.07 -18.50 10.12
CA ARG A 210 36.89 -18.81 9.32
C ARG A 210 35.68 -18.13 9.92
N LEU A 211 34.89 -17.43 9.11
CA LEU A 211 33.63 -16.82 9.48
C LEU A 211 32.48 -17.63 8.86
N LEU A 212 31.45 -17.89 9.64
CA LEU A 212 30.16 -18.40 9.17
C LEU A 212 29.13 -17.29 9.35
N ASP A 213 28.51 -16.89 8.25
CA ASP A 213 27.36 -15.99 8.24
C ASP A 213 26.08 -16.83 8.12
N ILE A 214 25.14 -16.62 9.07
CA ILE A 214 23.85 -17.28 9.11
C ILE A 214 22.80 -16.17 9.10
N GLY A 215 22.25 -15.84 7.90
CA GLY A 215 21.34 -14.73 7.72
C GLY A 215 20.10 -15.03 6.92
#